data_60edb276de40f33e6beffaa3dc3e7780
#
_entry.id   60edb276de40f33e6beffaa3dc3e7780
#
_cell.length_a   1.000
_cell.length_b   1.000
_cell.length_c   1.000
_cell.angle_alpha   90.00
_cell.angle_beta   90.00
_cell.angle_gamma   90.00
#
_symmetry.space_group_name_H-M   'P 1'
#
loop_
_entity.id
_entity.type
_entity.pdbx_description
1 polymer ?
#
loop_
_entity_poly.entity_id
_entity_poly.type
_entity_poly.pdbx_seq_one_letter_code
_entity_poly.pdbx_strand_id
1 'polypeptide(L)' 'MVKCADGSLYTGITTNVDQRIEDHNSNNRRAAKYTKGRRPVILVYREDVNTRSQAARREQEIKRLTKRQKETLIQA' A
#
# COMPACT_ATOMS: atom_id res chain seq x y z
N MET A 1 -2.05 0.79 -2.54
CA MET A 1 -1.55 -0.60 -2.35
C MET A 1 -0.27 -0.78 -3.14
N VAL A 2 0.71 -1.37 -2.53
CA VAL A 2 1.99 -1.66 -3.20
C VAL A 2 2.23 -3.15 -3.26
N LYS A 3 2.94 -3.58 -4.30
CA LYS A 3 3.41 -4.94 -4.45
C LYS A 3 4.89 -5.00 -4.09
N CYS A 4 5.23 -5.87 -3.18
CA CYS A 4 6.61 -6.06 -2.72
C CYS A 4 7.38 -7.01 -3.62
N ALA A 5 8.70 -7.05 -3.46
CA ALA A 5 9.58 -7.91 -4.27
C ALA A 5 9.24 -9.39 -4.15
N ASP A 6 8.73 -9.83 -2.99
CA ASP A 6 8.31 -11.22 -2.75
C ASP A 6 6.91 -11.54 -3.30
N GLY A 7 6.27 -10.60 -3.99
CA GLY A 7 4.92 -10.76 -4.53
C GLY A 7 3.80 -10.46 -3.56
N SER A 8 4.10 -10.15 -2.30
CA SER A 8 3.06 -9.80 -1.32
C SER A 8 2.53 -8.39 -1.57
N LEU A 9 1.33 -8.12 -1.04
CA LEU A 9 0.66 -6.83 -1.19
C LEU A 9 0.56 -6.14 0.17
N TYR A 10 0.90 -4.85 0.20
CA TYR A 10 0.81 -4.02 1.40
C TYR A 10 -0.15 -2.85 1.14
N THR A 11 -1.06 -2.62 2.08
CA THR A 11 -2.05 -1.54 2.00
C THR A 11 -1.74 -0.49 3.06
N GLY A 12 -1.72 0.78 2.66
CA GLY A 12 -1.51 1.89 3.57
C GLY A 12 -2.19 3.15 3.06
N ILE A 13 -2.17 4.19 3.89
CA ILE A 13 -2.71 5.51 3.55
C ILE A 13 -1.60 6.55 3.60
N THR A 14 -1.71 7.56 2.74
CA THR A 14 -0.78 8.68 2.72
C THR A 14 -1.41 9.89 2.03
N THR A 15 -0.92 11.08 2.36
CA THR A 15 -1.26 12.31 1.66
C THR A 15 -0.36 12.55 0.45
N ASN A 16 0.73 11.80 0.31
CA ASN A 16 1.65 11.91 -0.80
C ASN A 16 2.15 10.52 -1.21
N VAL A 17 1.54 9.95 -2.24
CA VAL A 17 1.80 8.59 -2.69
C VAL A 17 3.25 8.42 -3.17
N ASP A 18 3.73 9.34 -3.98
CA ASP A 18 5.09 9.25 -4.55
C ASP A 18 6.15 9.27 -3.45
N GLN A 19 6.01 10.18 -2.48
CA GLN A 19 6.92 10.25 -1.35
C GLN A 19 6.86 8.98 -0.50
N ARG A 20 5.67 8.42 -0.32
CA ARG A 20 5.51 7.20 0.49
C ARG A 20 6.16 5.99 -0.19
N ILE A 21 6.04 5.87 -1.50
CA ILE A 21 6.72 4.81 -2.26
C ILE A 21 8.25 4.95 -2.12
N GLU A 22 8.77 6.15 -2.24
CA GLU A 22 10.19 6.41 -2.05
C GLU A 22 10.64 6.05 -0.64
N ASP A 23 9.86 6.43 0.38
CA ASP A 23 10.15 6.10 1.77
C ASP A 23 10.24 4.58 1.99
N HIS A 24 9.29 3.84 1.42
CA HIS A 24 9.31 2.38 1.53
C HIS A 24 10.57 1.77 0.90
N ASN A 25 11.06 2.35 -0.18
CA ASN A 25 12.20 1.80 -0.92
C ASN A 25 13.57 2.25 -0.39
N SER A 26 13.64 3.42 0.24
CA SER A 26 14.95 3.99 0.57
C SER A 26 15.08 4.54 1.99
N ASN A 27 13.99 4.79 2.71
CA ASN A 27 14.06 5.44 4.02
C ASN A 27 13.74 4.44 5.14
N ASN A 28 14.79 4.00 5.85
CA ASN A 28 14.64 3.01 6.93
C ASN A 28 13.81 3.51 8.12
N ARG A 29 13.75 4.81 8.34
CA ARG A 29 12.96 5.39 9.43
C ARG A 29 11.48 5.47 9.12
N ARG A 30 11.13 5.83 7.89
CA ARG A 30 9.75 6.09 7.46
C ARG A 30 9.08 4.91 6.79
N ALA A 31 9.86 3.96 6.31
CA ALA A 31 9.31 2.76 5.69
C ALA A 31 8.52 1.94 6.70
N ALA A 32 7.42 1.36 6.27
CA ALA A 32 6.70 0.41 7.09
C ALA A 32 7.60 -0.81 7.37
N LYS A 33 7.51 -1.35 8.57
CA LYS A 33 8.31 -2.51 8.96
C LYS A 33 8.12 -3.68 7.99
N TYR A 34 6.90 -3.87 7.53
CA TYR A 34 6.56 -4.91 6.57
C TYR A 34 7.35 -4.78 5.27
N THR A 35 7.51 -3.56 4.75
CA THR A 35 8.13 -3.32 3.45
C THR A 35 9.65 -3.31 3.49
N LYS A 36 10.27 -3.07 4.64
CA LYS A 36 11.73 -2.97 4.76
C LYS A 36 12.47 -4.21 4.26
N GLY A 37 11.97 -5.40 4.56
CA GLY A 37 12.59 -6.64 4.13
C GLY A 37 12.09 -7.16 2.79
N ARG A 38 11.24 -6.38 2.10
CA ARG A 38 10.56 -6.81 0.88
C ARG A 38 10.72 -5.82 -0.26
N ARG A 39 11.76 -5.02 -0.20
CA ARG A 39 12.09 -4.03 -1.25
C ARG A 39 12.60 -4.73 -2.52
N PRO A 40 12.41 -4.16 -3.71
CA PRO A 40 11.69 -2.92 -3.97
C PRO A 40 10.17 -3.12 -3.94
N VAL A 41 9.43 -2.05 -3.68
CA VAL A 41 7.98 -2.04 -3.77
C VAL A 41 7.54 -1.15 -4.92
N ILE A 42 6.43 -1.51 -5.57
CA ILE A 42 5.84 -0.73 -6.66
C ILE A 42 4.37 -0.44 -6.36
N LEU A 43 3.90 0.71 -6.81
CA LEU A 43 2.49 1.06 -6.69
C LEU A 43 1.69 0.25 -7.70
N VAL A 44 0.67 -0.47 -7.25
CA VAL A 44 -0.20 -1.28 -8.11
C VAL A 44 -1.67 -0.86 -8.03
N TYR A 45 -2.06 -0.13 -6.99
CA TYR A 45 -3.44 0.33 -6.83
C TYR A 45 -3.49 1.57 -5.96
N ARG A 46 -4.36 2.52 -6.34
CA ARG A 46 -4.54 3.77 -5.64
C ARG A 46 -6.02 4.15 -5.62
N GLU A 47 -6.48 4.64 -4.47
CA GLU A 47 -7.80 5.25 -4.32
C GLU A 47 -7.63 6.60 -3.63
N ASP A 48 -8.32 7.61 -4.16
CA ASP A 48 -8.36 8.93 -3.55
C ASP A 48 -9.70 9.08 -2.81
N VAL A 49 -9.63 9.54 -1.57
CA VAL A 49 -10.80 9.79 -0.74
C VAL A 49 -10.71 11.20 -0.13
N ASN A 50 -11.86 11.72 0.31
CA ASN A 50 -11.95 13.13 0.72
C ASN A 50 -11.41 13.40 2.13
N THR A 51 -11.44 12.42 3.02
CA THR A 51 -11.03 12.62 4.42
C THR A 51 -10.13 11.49 4.88
N ARG A 52 -9.31 11.78 5.91
CA ARG A 52 -8.47 10.78 6.54
C ARG A 52 -9.30 9.66 7.17
N SER A 53 -10.46 9.99 7.72
CA SER A 53 -11.37 9.02 8.31
C SER A 53 -11.86 8.01 7.26
N GLN A 54 -12.24 8.48 6.08
CA GLN A 54 -12.64 7.63 4.96
C GLN A 54 -11.48 6.76 4.48
N ALA A 55 -10.28 7.34 4.41
CA ALA A 55 -9.08 6.61 4.01
C ALA A 55 -8.77 5.47 4.99
N ALA A 56 -8.84 5.73 6.29
CA ALA A 56 -8.59 4.72 7.30
C ALA A 56 -9.63 3.59 7.25
N ARG A 57 -10.90 3.94 7.03
CA ARG A 57 -11.96 2.94 6.88
C ARG A 57 -11.70 2.05 5.66
N ARG A 58 -11.36 2.67 4.54
CA ARG A 58 -11.10 1.94 3.30
C ARG A 58 -9.86 1.05 3.42
N GLU A 59 -8.82 1.52 4.10
CA GLU A 59 -7.64 0.72 4.40
C GLU A 59 -8.02 -0.56 5.15
N GLN A 60 -8.86 -0.45 6.17
CA GLN A 60 -9.30 -1.62 6.92
C GLN A 60 -10.11 -2.58 6.05
N GLU A 61 -10.99 -2.07 5.21
CA GLU A 61 -11.77 -2.90 4.27
C GLU A 61 -10.85 -3.68 3.32
N ILE A 62 -9.87 -3.00 2.74
CA ILE A 62 -8.93 -3.62 1.79
C ILE A 62 -8.03 -4.64 2.50
N LYS A 63 -7.59 -4.35 3.71
CA LYS A 63 -6.76 -5.29 4.49
C LYS A 63 -7.48 -6.60 4.80
N ARG A 64 -8.80 -6.59 4.86
CA ARG A 64 -9.61 -7.79 5.11
C ARG A 64 -9.82 -8.66 3.86
N LEU A 65 -9.50 -8.12 2.69
CA LEU A 65 -9.63 -8.89 1.45
C LEU A 65 -8.57 -9.98 1.39
N THR A 66 -8.93 -11.11 0.75
CA THR A 66 -7.94 -12.13 0.42
C THR A 66 -6.99 -11.60 -0.66
N LYS A 67 -5.85 -12.24 -0.84
CA LYS A 67 -4.91 -11.86 -1.91
C LYS A 67 -5.59 -11.87 -3.27
N ARG A 68 -6.40 -12.88 -3.54
CA ARG A 68 -7.15 -12.99 -4.80
C ARG A 68 -8.11 -11.82 -5.01
N GLN A 69 -8.83 -11.43 -3.95
CA GLN A 69 -9.73 -10.28 -4.00
C GLN A 69 -8.96 -8.98 -4.23
N LYS A 70 -7.80 -8.81 -3.60
CA LYS A 70 -6.93 -7.65 -3.83
C LYS A 70 -6.44 -7.60 -5.27
N GLU A 71 -6.05 -8.72 -5.84
CA GLU A 71 -5.62 -8.81 -7.23
C GLU A 71 -6.76 -8.43 -8.19
N THR A 72 -7.98 -8.84 -7.90
CA THR A 72 -9.16 -8.44 -8.67
C THR A 72 -9.37 -6.93 -8.61
N LEU A 73 -9.21 -6.33 -7.44
CA LEU A 73 -9.33 -4.88 -7.27
C LEU A 73 -8.26 -4.13 -8.09
N ILE A 74 -7.04 -4.62 -8.11
CA ILE A 74 -5.93 -4.03 -8.87
C ILE A 74 -6.22 -4.05 -10.37
N GLN A 75 -6.86 -5.10 -10.86
CA GLN A 75 -7.16 -5.28 -12.29
C GLN A 75 -8.44 -4.56 -12.74
N ALA A 76 -9.24 -4.10 -11.82
CA ALA A 76 -10.53 -3.46 -12.13
C ALA A 76 -10.37 -2.10 -12.81
#